data_f3168fd404cf1a114db0c140e63e155e
#
_entry.id   f3168fd404cf1a114db0c140e63e155e
#
_cell.length_a   1.000
_cell.length_b   1.000
_cell.length_c   1.000
_cell.angle_alpha   90.00
_cell.angle_beta   90.00
_cell.angle_gamma   90.00
#
_symmetry.space_group_name_H-M   'P 1'
#
loop_
_entity.id
_entity.type
_entity.pdbx_description
1 polymer ?
#
loop_
_entity_poly.entity_id
_entity_poly.type
_entity_poly.pdbx_seq_one_letter_code
_entity_poly.pdbx_strand_id
1 'polypeptide(L)'
;MSILVQPSASSIGSVDAQRVEDALSLIAPKRTTWSAQTLAQQGHPMRVRDVAARLPFISEQLVGKRLAQTHADGLVTRADDRRGAPYQLSAMGESLSRVHRALSDWSQANLSLGKMAGAERVEDAVRCLHLRHSTAVIQVLDADGPMRFVHIAEEAGLDNSLTQQLLNRLQADGLVARTGPRHGDPYILTDAGRALGPVYAAVEHWSNPVATRKHSVPPARVTAATRTHTGVPLGADGIRTAAALRRSTAAPSALFSHAPQPQPRVPAAVTALSAASRGR
;
A
#
# COMPACT_ATOMS: atom_id res chain seq x y z
N MET A 1 9.78 0.77 -45.28
CA MET A 1 10.46 1.03 -44.00
C MET A 1 9.42 1.45 -42.97
N SER A 2 8.96 0.53 -42.13
CA SER A 2 8.00 0.83 -41.06
C SER A 2 8.81 1.34 -39.87
N ILE A 3 8.63 2.59 -39.52
CA ILE A 3 9.19 3.18 -38.31
C ILE A 3 8.33 2.63 -37.15
N LEU A 4 8.87 1.65 -36.43
CA LEU A 4 8.35 1.23 -35.13
C LEU A 4 8.51 2.42 -34.18
N VAL A 5 7.43 3.16 -33.96
CA VAL A 5 7.34 4.12 -32.85
C VAL A 5 7.45 3.31 -31.55
N GLN A 6 8.64 3.29 -30.97
CA GLN A 6 8.81 2.78 -29.61
C GLN A 6 7.98 3.66 -28.70
N PRO A 7 7.10 3.09 -27.85
CA PRO A 7 6.43 3.86 -26.82
C PRO A 7 7.51 4.52 -25.96
N SER A 8 7.46 5.84 -25.83
CA SER A 8 8.34 6.62 -24.99
C SER A 8 8.31 6.00 -23.58
N ALA A 9 9.41 5.39 -23.18
CA ALA A 9 9.56 4.85 -21.83
C ALA A 9 9.33 6.02 -20.86
N SER A 10 8.28 5.95 -20.05
CA SER A 10 8.04 6.95 -19.00
C SER A 10 9.27 6.98 -18.12
N SER A 11 9.96 8.13 -18.06
CA SER A 11 11.16 8.27 -17.24
C SER A 11 10.79 8.09 -15.77
N ILE A 12 11.52 7.25 -15.06
CA ILE A 12 11.35 7.02 -13.61
C ILE A 12 11.60 8.33 -12.84
N GLY A 13 12.54 9.15 -13.31
CA GLY A 13 12.92 10.43 -12.70
C GLY A 13 11.82 11.50 -12.71
N SER A 14 10.74 11.33 -13.49
CA SER A 14 9.68 12.33 -13.60
C SER A 14 8.56 12.22 -12.56
N VAL A 15 8.52 11.13 -11.78
CA VAL A 15 7.46 10.87 -10.79
C VAL A 15 7.83 11.40 -9.40
N ASP A 16 6.82 11.78 -8.61
CA ASP A 16 6.99 12.15 -7.21
C ASP A 16 7.19 10.86 -6.36
N ALA A 17 8.44 10.62 -5.93
CA ALA A 17 8.82 9.41 -5.19
C ALA A 17 7.97 9.20 -3.92
N GLN A 18 7.77 10.25 -3.12
CA GLN A 18 7.01 10.15 -1.89
C GLN A 18 5.55 9.80 -2.17
N ARG A 19 4.94 10.40 -3.18
CA ARG A 19 3.57 10.11 -3.58
C ARG A 19 3.39 8.67 -4.06
N VAL A 20 4.34 8.16 -4.83
CA VAL A 20 4.35 6.77 -5.29
C VAL A 20 4.43 5.81 -4.10
N GLU A 21 5.33 6.08 -3.15
CA GLU A 21 5.51 5.26 -1.95
C GLU A 21 4.27 5.27 -1.04
N ASP A 22 3.70 6.44 -0.80
CA ASP A 22 2.47 6.58 -0.02
C ASP A 22 1.31 5.81 -0.68
N ALA A 23 1.18 5.92 -2.00
CA ALA A 23 0.17 5.19 -2.76
C ALA A 23 0.38 3.68 -2.72
N LEU A 24 1.60 3.20 -2.90
CA LEU A 24 1.94 1.77 -2.79
C LEU A 24 1.68 1.25 -1.37
N SER A 25 1.91 2.06 -0.34
CA SER A 25 1.66 1.67 1.06
C SER A 25 0.19 1.36 1.35
N LEU A 26 -0.76 2.00 0.65
CA LEU A 26 -2.20 1.71 0.78
C LEU A 26 -2.57 0.31 0.29
N ILE A 27 -1.88 -0.19 -0.74
CA ILE A 27 -2.16 -1.50 -1.35
C ILE A 27 -1.18 -2.59 -0.90
N ALA A 28 -0.10 -2.23 -0.21
CA ALA A 28 0.92 -3.16 0.30
C ALA A 28 0.42 -4.17 1.34
N PRO A 29 -0.56 -3.84 2.21
CA PRO A 29 -1.00 -4.80 3.20
C PRO A 29 -1.52 -6.07 2.55
N LYS A 30 -0.96 -7.22 2.98
CA LYS A 30 -1.27 -8.55 2.44
C LYS A 30 -2.79 -8.80 2.34
N ARG A 31 -3.24 -9.35 1.22
CA ARG A 31 -4.65 -9.65 0.89
C ARG A 31 -5.52 -8.44 0.51
N THR A 32 -4.96 -7.25 0.40
CA THR A 32 -5.66 -6.07 -0.11
C THR A 32 -6.06 -6.26 -1.57
N THR A 33 -5.11 -6.68 -2.41
CA THR A 33 -5.36 -6.95 -3.84
C THR A 33 -6.42 -8.00 -4.05
N TRP A 34 -6.39 -9.11 -3.31
CA TRP A 34 -7.41 -10.16 -3.40
C TRP A 34 -8.80 -9.65 -3.08
N SER A 35 -8.95 -8.88 -1.99
CA SER A 35 -10.23 -8.31 -1.59
C SER A 35 -10.76 -7.31 -2.61
N ALA A 36 -9.89 -6.41 -3.11
CA ALA A 36 -10.27 -5.42 -4.11
C ALA A 36 -10.66 -6.06 -5.45
N GLN A 37 -9.88 -7.05 -5.93
CA GLN A 37 -10.20 -7.76 -7.17
C GLN A 37 -11.48 -8.58 -7.05
N THR A 38 -11.76 -9.20 -5.90
CA THR A 38 -13.01 -9.92 -5.66
C THR A 38 -14.22 -8.98 -5.76
N LEU A 39 -14.15 -7.80 -5.13
CA LEU A 39 -15.21 -6.80 -5.24
C LEU A 39 -15.36 -6.29 -6.68
N ALA A 40 -14.26 -6.04 -7.39
CA ALA A 40 -14.29 -5.61 -8.78
C ALA A 40 -14.94 -6.63 -9.71
N GLN A 41 -14.62 -7.91 -9.55
CA GLN A 41 -15.17 -9.01 -10.36
C GLN A 41 -16.66 -9.20 -10.17
N GLN A 42 -17.17 -8.94 -8.96
CA GLN A 42 -18.59 -9.11 -8.67
C GLN A 42 -19.44 -7.90 -9.13
N GLY A 43 -18.87 -6.71 -9.17
CA GLY A 43 -19.54 -5.50 -9.63
C GLY A 43 -20.74 -5.03 -8.78
N HIS A 44 -20.95 -5.64 -7.60
CA HIS A 44 -22.03 -5.29 -6.68
C HIS A 44 -21.53 -5.31 -5.22
N PRO A 45 -22.24 -4.63 -4.29
CA PRO A 45 -21.89 -4.63 -2.88
C PRO A 45 -21.91 -6.04 -2.27
N MET A 46 -20.87 -6.41 -1.49
CA MET A 46 -20.73 -7.73 -0.86
C MET A 46 -20.53 -7.61 0.64
N ARG A 47 -21.10 -8.52 1.41
CA ARG A 47 -20.82 -8.66 2.83
C ARG A 47 -19.49 -9.37 3.05
N VAL A 48 -18.88 -9.20 4.23
CA VAL A 48 -17.61 -9.85 4.60
C VAL A 48 -17.64 -11.35 4.32
N ARG A 49 -18.70 -12.04 4.76
CA ARG A 49 -18.88 -13.48 4.54
C ARG A 49 -18.92 -13.88 3.06
N ASP A 50 -19.52 -13.02 2.21
CA ASP A 50 -19.65 -13.31 0.79
C ASP A 50 -18.31 -13.16 0.07
N VAL A 51 -17.48 -12.17 0.49
CA VAL A 51 -16.10 -12.02 0.02
C VAL A 51 -15.23 -13.19 0.53
N ALA A 52 -15.38 -13.60 1.80
CA ALA A 52 -14.65 -14.73 2.37
C ALA A 52 -14.99 -16.05 1.67
N ALA A 53 -16.26 -16.26 1.31
CA ALA A 53 -16.67 -17.44 0.55
C ALA A 53 -16.00 -17.55 -0.83
N ARG A 54 -15.59 -16.42 -1.43
CA ARG A 54 -14.81 -16.40 -2.69
C ARG A 54 -13.31 -16.56 -2.50
N LEU A 55 -12.83 -16.43 -1.25
CA LEU A 55 -11.44 -16.51 -0.86
C LEU A 55 -11.25 -17.60 0.22
N PRO A 56 -11.50 -18.89 -0.07
CA PRO A 56 -11.53 -19.95 0.93
C PRO A 56 -10.21 -20.20 1.66
N PHE A 57 -9.11 -19.69 1.12
CA PHE A 57 -7.77 -19.73 1.72
C PHE A 57 -7.50 -18.58 2.70
N ILE A 58 -8.48 -17.68 2.94
CA ILE A 58 -8.40 -16.55 3.87
C ILE A 58 -9.55 -16.65 4.88
N SER A 59 -9.25 -16.57 6.17
CA SER A 59 -10.31 -16.57 7.20
C SER A 59 -11.23 -15.35 7.06
N GLU A 60 -12.52 -15.51 7.38
CA GLU A 60 -13.50 -14.43 7.35
C GLU A 60 -13.08 -13.24 8.24
N GLN A 61 -12.48 -13.54 9.41
CA GLN A 61 -11.96 -12.51 10.31
C GLN A 61 -10.88 -11.66 9.63
N LEU A 62 -9.96 -12.28 8.88
CA LEU A 62 -8.90 -11.56 8.17
C LEU A 62 -9.47 -10.75 7.00
N VAL A 63 -10.44 -11.29 6.26
CA VAL A 63 -11.16 -10.55 5.21
C VAL A 63 -11.86 -9.33 5.82
N GLY A 64 -12.56 -9.51 6.95
CA GLY A 64 -13.24 -8.41 7.65
C GLY A 64 -12.26 -7.31 8.10
N LYS A 65 -11.13 -7.70 8.71
CA LYS A 65 -10.07 -6.76 9.09
C LYS A 65 -9.54 -6.00 7.87
N ARG A 66 -9.32 -6.70 6.76
CA ARG A 66 -8.80 -6.09 5.53
C ARG A 66 -9.79 -5.11 4.90
N LEU A 67 -11.07 -5.49 4.80
CA LEU A 67 -12.11 -4.61 4.28
C LEU A 67 -12.33 -3.37 5.15
N ALA A 68 -12.24 -3.51 6.48
CA ALA A 68 -12.29 -2.36 7.39
C ALA A 68 -11.10 -1.42 7.17
N GLN A 69 -9.89 -1.94 6.98
CA GLN A 69 -8.71 -1.13 6.69
C GLN A 69 -8.84 -0.43 5.33
N THR A 70 -9.19 -1.14 4.27
CA THR A 70 -9.37 -0.55 2.93
C THR A 70 -10.53 0.46 2.89
N HIS A 71 -11.52 0.34 3.78
CA HIS A 71 -12.54 1.36 3.97
C HIS A 71 -11.98 2.63 4.63
N ALA A 72 -11.16 2.49 5.68
CA ALA A 72 -10.47 3.62 6.30
C ALA A 72 -9.51 4.32 5.31
N ASP A 73 -8.88 3.56 4.42
CA ASP A 73 -7.99 4.06 3.37
C ASP A 73 -8.75 4.63 2.15
N GLY A 74 -10.09 4.60 2.15
CA GLY A 74 -10.93 5.16 1.07
C GLY A 74 -11.03 4.31 -0.20
N LEU A 75 -10.48 3.09 -0.23
CA LEU A 75 -10.52 2.19 -1.39
C LEU A 75 -11.88 1.51 -1.57
N VAL A 76 -12.59 1.30 -0.48
CA VAL A 76 -13.94 0.76 -0.49
C VAL A 76 -14.89 1.65 0.29
N THR A 77 -16.17 1.58 -0.05
CA THR A 77 -17.26 2.25 0.67
C THR A 77 -18.18 1.22 1.30
N ARG A 78 -18.94 1.63 2.31
CA ARG A 78 -20.00 0.84 2.93
C ARG A 78 -21.35 1.50 2.64
N ALA A 79 -22.38 0.69 2.51
CA ALA A 79 -23.73 1.19 2.26
C ALA A 79 -24.27 1.99 3.47
N ASP A 80 -23.92 1.56 4.68
CA ASP A 80 -24.20 2.24 5.96
C ASP A 80 -23.18 1.83 7.01
N ASP A 81 -23.20 2.47 8.19
CA ASP A 81 -22.29 2.18 9.31
C ASP A 81 -22.74 0.98 10.17
N ARG A 82 -23.84 0.32 9.82
CA ARG A 82 -24.34 -0.83 10.58
C ARG A 82 -23.41 -2.02 10.45
N ARG A 83 -23.35 -2.80 11.54
CA ARG A 83 -22.59 -4.05 11.53
C ARG A 83 -23.14 -4.99 10.46
N GLY A 84 -22.24 -5.48 9.57
CA GLY A 84 -22.60 -6.37 8.48
C GLY A 84 -23.05 -5.69 7.20
N ALA A 85 -22.99 -4.35 7.13
CA ALA A 85 -23.24 -3.61 5.89
C ALA A 85 -22.30 -4.08 4.77
N PRO A 86 -22.78 -4.18 3.53
CA PRO A 86 -21.98 -4.61 2.41
C PRO A 86 -20.95 -3.55 2.01
N TYR A 87 -19.80 -4.02 1.51
CA TYR A 87 -18.72 -3.22 0.96
C TYR A 87 -18.78 -3.22 -0.56
N GLN A 88 -18.40 -2.12 -1.16
CA GLN A 88 -18.19 -1.97 -2.61
C GLN A 88 -16.94 -1.13 -2.87
N LEU A 89 -16.36 -1.21 -4.06
CA LEU A 89 -15.26 -0.32 -4.42
C LEU A 89 -15.72 1.14 -4.43
N SER A 90 -14.88 2.02 -3.96
CA SER A 90 -15.01 3.46 -4.21
C SER A 90 -14.51 3.79 -5.63
N ALA A 91 -14.72 5.02 -6.10
CA ALA A 91 -14.13 5.47 -7.36
C ALA A 91 -12.60 5.32 -7.37
N MET A 92 -11.94 5.53 -6.21
CA MET A 92 -10.51 5.30 -6.04
C MET A 92 -10.18 3.81 -6.13
N GLY A 93 -10.98 2.94 -5.52
CA GLY A 93 -10.81 1.49 -5.60
C GLY A 93 -11.04 0.93 -7.01
N GLU A 94 -12.01 1.43 -7.76
CA GLU A 94 -12.25 1.03 -9.15
C GLU A 94 -11.08 1.39 -10.06
N SER A 95 -10.47 2.57 -9.86
CA SER A 95 -9.32 3.03 -10.64
C SER A 95 -8.04 2.23 -10.39
N LEU A 96 -7.96 1.42 -9.30
CA LEU A 96 -6.84 0.51 -9.01
C LEU A 96 -6.59 -0.52 -10.11
N SER A 97 -7.57 -0.82 -10.95
CA SER A 97 -7.44 -1.81 -12.04
C SER A 97 -6.27 -1.51 -12.97
N ARG A 98 -5.95 -0.23 -13.22
CA ARG A 98 -4.80 0.20 -14.04
C ARG A 98 -3.47 -0.08 -13.34
N VAL A 99 -3.40 0.22 -12.04
CA VAL A 99 -2.20 -0.06 -11.22
C VAL A 99 -1.96 -1.56 -11.14
N HIS A 100 -2.99 -2.35 -10.86
CA HIS A 100 -2.89 -3.81 -10.81
C HIS A 100 -2.41 -4.40 -12.14
N ARG A 101 -2.88 -3.87 -13.27
CA ARG A 101 -2.42 -4.29 -14.60
C ARG A 101 -0.95 -3.97 -14.80
N ALA A 102 -0.52 -2.72 -14.55
CA ALA A 102 0.86 -2.31 -14.72
C ALA A 102 1.82 -3.15 -13.84
N LEU A 103 1.45 -3.40 -12.58
CA LEU A 103 2.20 -4.27 -11.66
C LEU A 103 2.27 -5.72 -12.15
N SER A 104 1.15 -6.26 -12.63
CA SER A 104 1.09 -7.63 -13.15
C SER A 104 1.94 -7.79 -14.40
N ASP A 105 1.82 -6.87 -15.36
CA ASP A 105 2.56 -6.90 -16.63
C ASP A 105 4.07 -6.78 -16.38
N TRP A 106 4.47 -5.82 -15.52
CA TRP A 106 5.87 -5.67 -15.11
C TRP A 106 6.41 -6.93 -14.43
N SER A 107 5.68 -7.45 -13.45
CA SER A 107 6.08 -8.67 -12.73
C SER A 107 6.18 -9.87 -13.66
N GLN A 108 5.27 -10.00 -14.62
CA GLN A 108 5.28 -11.10 -15.59
C GLN A 108 6.50 -11.03 -16.53
N ALA A 109 6.87 -9.83 -16.93
CA ALA A 109 7.99 -9.62 -17.85
C ALA A 109 9.35 -9.73 -17.15
N ASN A 110 9.45 -9.35 -15.87
CA ASN A 110 10.74 -9.11 -15.22
C ASN A 110 11.05 -10.04 -14.04
N LEU A 111 10.02 -10.66 -13.42
CA LEU A 111 10.24 -11.56 -12.29
C LEU A 111 10.00 -13.01 -12.72
N SER A 112 10.99 -13.89 -12.47
CA SER A 112 10.90 -15.31 -12.77
C SER A 112 9.99 -16.05 -11.77
N LEU A 113 8.79 -15.55 -11.56
CA LEU A 113 7.78 -16.16 -10.71
C LEU A 113 7.06 -17.26 -11.52
N GLY A 114 6.91 -18.44 -10.92
CA GLY A 114 6.18 -19.55 -11.53
C GLY A 114 4.70 -19.24 -11.80
N LYS A 115 3.91 -20.26 -12.12
CA LYS A 115 2.45 -20.10 -12.27
C LYS A 115 1.83 -19.70 -10.93
N MET A 116 1.19 -18.55 -10.87
CA MET A 116 0.50 -18.01 -9.69
C MET A 116 -0.74 -17.22 -10.09
N ALA A 117 -1.63 -16.99 -9.15
CA ALA A 117 -2.80 -16.16 -9.36
C ALA A 117 -2.41 -14.70 -9.63
N GLY A 118 -3.20 -13.99 -10.46
CA GLY A 118 -2.92 -12.59 -10.80
C GLY A 118 -2.87 -11.67 -9.57
N ALA A 119 -3.75 -11.88 -8.59
CA ALA A 119 -3.72 -11.12 -7.34
C ALA A 119 -2.46 -11.36 -6.51
N GLU A 120 -1.96 -12.58 -6.46
CA GLU A 120 -0.73 -12.95 -5.77
C GLU A 120 0.49 -12.30 -6.45
N ARG A 121 0.54 -12.33 -7.77
CA ARG A 121 1.57 -11.67 -8.58
C ARG A 121 1.65 -10.17 -8.30
N VAL A 122 0.49 -9.50 -8.22
CA VAL A 122 0.42 -8.07 -7.88
C VAL A 122 0.90 -7.84 -6.44
N GLU A 123 0.49 -8.67 -5.46
CA GLU A 123 0.97 -8.53 -4.08
C GLU A 123 2.48 -8.72 -3.96
N ASP A 124 3.06 -9.67 -4.71
CA ASP A 124 4.52 -9.86 -4.75
C ASP A 124 5.24 -8.66 -5.38
N ALA A 125 4.70 -8.11 -6.48
CA ALA A 125 5.24 -6.90 -7.10
C ALA A 125 5.21 -5.71 -6.12
N VAL A 126 4.07 -5.48 -5.46
CA VAL A 126 3.95 -4.41 -4.46
C VAL A 126 4.92 -4.61 -3.30
N ARG A 127 5.10 -5.86 -2.84
CA ARG A 127 6.05 -6.19 -1.76
C ARG A 127 7.49 -5.80 -2.09
N CYS A 128 7.90 -5.85 -3.35
CA CYS A 128 9.22 -5.40 -3.80
C CYS A 128 9.34 -3.87 -3.85
N LEU A 129 8.22 -3.14 -4.08
CA LEU A 129 8.24 -1.73 -4.43
C LEU A 129 7.77 -0.77 -3.32
N HIS A 130 7.05 -1.25 -2.29
CA HIS A 130 6.43 -0.39 -1.27
C HIS A 130 7.38 0.09 -0.16
N LEU A 131 8.66 -0.24 -0.24
CA LEU A 131 9.63 0.15 0.78
C LEU A 131 9.88 1.66 0.73
N ARG A 132 9.82 2.29 1.90
CA ARG A 132 10.09 3.71 2.04
C ARG A 132 11.49 4.06 1.51
N HIS A 133 11.59 5.15 0.76
CA HIS A 133 12.79 5.65 0.08
C HIS A 133 13.34 4.74 -1.05
N SER A 134 12.69 3.62 -1.35
CA SER A 134 13.15 2.76 -2.45
C SER A 134 12.98 3.42 -3.81
N THR A 135 11.89 4.18 -4.01
CA THR A 135 11.63 4.92 -5.25
C THR A 135 12.70 5.99 -5.48
N ALA A 136 13.09 6.74 -4.44
CA ALA A 136 14.15 7.74 -4.54
C ALA A 136 15.50 7.14 -4.95
N VAL A 137 15.90 6.00 -4.33
CA VAL A 137 17.14 5.28 -4.70
C VAL A 137 17.10 4.81 -6.16
N ILE A 138 15.95 4.28 -6.61
CA ILE A 138 15.77 3.84 -7.99
C ILE A 138 15.85 5.03 -8.96
N GLN A 139 15.27 6.19 -8.61
CA GLN A 139 15.34 7.41 -9.42
C GLN A 139 16.78 7.93 -9.58
N VAL A 140 17.55 7.97 -8.49
CA VAL A 140 18.96 8.36 -8.51
C VAL A 140 19.76 7.46 -9.45
N LEU A 141 19.56 6.13 -9.35
CA LEU A 141 20.26 5.17 -10.23
C LEU A 141 19.77 5.21 -11.69
N ASP A 142 18.52 5.65 -11.95
CA ASP A 142 18.00 5.82 -13.31
C ASP A 142 18.58 7.06 -13.99
N ALA A 143 18.73 8.15 -13.22
CA ALA A 143 19.22 9.43 -13.71
C ALA A 143 20.72 9.40 -14.02
N ASP A 144 21.53 8.89 -13.11
CA ASP A 144 22.99 9.04 -13.12
C ASP A 144 23.73 7.74 -13.51
N GLY A 145 23.01 6.63 -13.65
CA GLY A 145 23.58 5.34 -14.07
C GLY A 145 24.38 4.66 -12.96
N PRO A 146 25.51 4.00 -13.31
CA PRO A 146 26.31 3.28 -12.30
C PRO A 146 26.89 4.21 -11.23
N MET A 147 26.52 4.00 -9.98
CA MET A 147 26.88 4.91 -8.89
C MET A 147 27.40 4.16 -7.67
N ARG A 148 28.41 4.75 -7.00
CA ARG A 148 28.94 4.19 -5.75
C ARG A 148 28.01 4.46 -4.58
N PHE A 149 28.05 3.59 -3.60
CA PHE A 149 27.24 3.64 -2.38
C PHE A 149 27.14 5.03 -1.75
N VAL A 150 28.27 5.70 -1.57
CA VAL A 150 28.33 7.02 -0.90
C VAL A 150 27.54 8.07 -1.68
N HIS A 151 27.68 8.10 -2.98
CA HIS A 151 26.96 9.05 -3.83
C HIS A 151 25.46 8.77 -3.89
N ILE A 152 25.05 7.48 -3.87
CA ILE A 152 23.63 7.13 -3.76
C ILE A 152 23.03 7.65 -2.46
N ALA A 153 23.76 7.53 -1.32
CA ALA A 153 23.31 8.03 -0.03
C ALA A 153 23.16 9.55 -0.04
N GLU A 154 24.14 10.25 -0.61
CA GLU A 154 24.18 11.72 -0.73
C GLU A 154 23.01 12.23 -1.61
N GLU A 155 22.88 11.70 -2.83
CA GLU A 155 21.86 12.12 -3.80
C GLU A 155 20.43 11.77 -3.34
N ALA A 156 20.25 10.61 -2.71
CA ALA A 156 18.95 10.23 -2.15
C ALA A 156 18.65 10.93 -0.80
N GLY A 157 19.60 11.66 -0.21
CA GLY A 157 19.45 12.32 1.09
C GLY A 157 19.23 11.36 2.26
N LEU A 158 19.87 10.18 2.22
CA LEU A 158 19.66 9.10 3.18
C LEU A 158 20.92 8.85 4.02
N ASP A 159 20.74 8.37 5.26
CA ASP A 159 21.86 7.88 6.04
C ASP A 159 22.44 6.58 5.48
N ASN A 160 23.71 6.32 5.80
CA ASN A 160 24.45 5.16 5.28
C ASN A 160 23.81 3.82 5.68
N SER A 161 23.25 3.72 6.89
CA SER A 161 22.65 2.47 7.37
C SER A 161 21.39 2.12 6.59
N LEU A 162 20.51 3.11 6.40
CA LEU A 162 19.28 2.95 5.63
C LEU A 162 19.58 2.66 4.16
N THR A 163 20.52 3.40 3.55
CA THR A 163 20.95 3.19 2.17
C THR A 163 21.47 1.76 1.97
N GLN A 164 22.27 1.24 2.91
CA GLN A 164 22.79 -0.12 2.84
C GLN A 164 21.66 -1.16 2.93
N GLN A 165 20.70 -0.95 3.84
CA GLN A 165 19.53 -1.84 3.97
C GLN A 165 18.69 -1.86 2.71
N LEU A 166 18.41 -0.68 2.13
CA LEU A 166 17.64 -0.54 0.89
C LEU A 166 18.34 -1.20 -0.29
N LEU A 167 19.62 -0.91 -0.50
CA LEU A 167 20.39 -1.52 -1.59
C LEU A 167 20.47 -3.04 -1.46
N ASN A 168 20.68 -3.57 -0.25
CA ASN A 168 20.66 -5.01 -0.02
C ASN A 168 19.29 -5.60 -0.37
N ARG A 169 18.22 -4.91 -0.01
CA ARG A 169 16.86 -5.35 -0.30
C ARG A 169 16.55 -5.27 -1.79
N LEU A 170 16.87 -4.16 -2.44
CA LEU A 170 16.67 -3.98 -3.90
C LEU A 170 17.50 -4.99 -4.70
N GLN A 171 18.69 -5.38 -4.23
CA GLN A 171 19.47 -6.45 -4.84
C GLN A 171 18.81 -7.83 -4.64
N ALA A 172 18.30 -8.13 -3.45
CA ALA A 172 17.58 -9.38 -3.18
C ALA A 172 16.30 -9.49 -4.01
N ASP A 173 15.62 -8.37 -4.27
CA ASP A 173 14.43 -8.30 -5.12
C ASP A 173 14.78 -8.20 -6.62
N GLY A 174 16.07 -8.19 -7.00
CA GLY A 174 16.54 -8.21 -8.38
C GLY A 174 16.37 -6.89 -9.14
N LEU A 175 16.16 -5.78 -8.45
CA LEU A 175 15.96 -4.45 -9.06
C LEU A 175 17.26 -3.70 -9.29
N VAL A 176 18.25 -3.96 -8.44
CA VAL A 176 19.57 -3.34 -8.46
C VAL A 176 20.64 -4.45 -8.47
N ALA A 177 21.74 -4.22 -9.12
CA ALA A 177 22.90 -5.11 -9.11
C ALA A 177 24.19 -4.31 -8.85
N ARG A 178 25.25 -4.97 -8.40
CA ARG A 178 26.61 -4.40 -8.44
C ARG A 178 27.25 -4.68 -9.80
N THR A 179 28.07 -3.76 -10.28
CA THR A 179 28.81 -3.94 -11.55
C THR A 179 29.94 -4.96 -11.44
N GLY A 180 30.38 -5.27 -10.23
CA GLY A 180 31.43 -6.26 -9.98
C GLY A 180 31.39 -6.82 -8.55
N PRO A 181 32.31 -7.78 -8.24
CA PRO A 181 32.32 -8.54 -6.99
C PRO A 181 33.02 -7.79 -5.82
N ARG A 182 33.69 -6.67 -6.10
CA ARG A 182 34.52 -6.00 -5.08
C ARG A 182 33.68 -5.09 -4.19
N HIS A 183 34.10 -4.94 -2.94
CA HIS A 183 33.56 -3.92 -2.06
C HIS A 183 33.86 -2.53 -2.66
N GLY A 184 32.80 -1.71 -2.84
CA GLY A 184 32.91 -0.38 -3.45
C GLY A 184 32.60 -0.34 -4.95
N ASP A 185 32.36 -1.48 -5.60
CA ASP A 185 31.87 -1.49 -6.98
C ASP A 185 30.54 -0.75 -7.08
N PRO A 186 30.31 0.01 -8.16
CA PRO A 186 29.10 0.76 -8.36
C PRO A 186 27.84 -0.12 -8.43
N TYR A 187 26.72 0.44 -8.01
CA TYR A 187 25.39 -0.13 -8.19
C TYR A 187 24.77 0.37 -9.47
N ILE A 188 23.95 -0.46 -10.09
CA ILE A 188 23.26 -0.18 -11.35
C ILE A 188 21.85 -0.77 -11.28
N LEU A 189 20.87 -0.15 -11.95
CA LEU A 189 19.57 -0.77 -12.16
C LEU A 189 19.70 -2.00 -13.07
N THR A 190 19.03 -3.08 -12.71
CA THR A 190 18.80 -4.22 -13.60
C THR A 190 17.78 -3.86 -14.69
N ASP A 191 17.54 -4.76 -15.63
CA ASP A 191 16.46 -4.58 -16.62
C ASP A 191 15.10 -4.47 -15.94
N ALA A 192 14.87 -5.26 -14.87
CA ALA A 192 13.67 -5.18 -14.06
C ALA A 192 13.51 -3.82 -13.36
N GLY A 193 14.62 -3.26 -12.83
CA GLY A 193 14.61 -1.93 -12.23
C GLY A 193 14.31 -0.83 -13.25
N ARG A 194 14.97 -0.88 -14.42
CA ARG A 194 14.72 0.09 -15.52
C ARG A 194 13.31 0.04 -16.10
N ALA A 195 12.67 -1.12 -16.04
CA ALA A 195 11.31 -1.32 -16.55
C ALA A 195 10.21 -0.80 -15.59
N LEU A 196 10.54 -0.14 -14.47
CA LEU A 196 9.56 0.35 -13.49
C LEU A 196 8.83 1.63 -13.89
N GLY A 197 9.31 2.37 -14.89
CA GLY A 197 8.72 3.65 -15.30
C GLY A 197 7.20 3.60 -15.51
N PRO A 198 6.64 2.66 -16.29
CA PRO A 198 5.20 2.53 -16.48
C PRO A 198 4.43 2.21 -15.19
N VAL A 199 5.03 1.45 -14.27
CA VAL A 199 4.41 1.13 -12.96
C VAL A 199 4.29 2.39 -12.12
N TYR A 200 5.38 3.12 -11.95
CA TYR A 200 5.39 4.35 -11.15
C TYR A 200 4.48 5.42 -11.74
N ALA A 201 4.47 5.60 -13.05
CA ALA A 201 3.53 6.50 -13.72
C ALA A 201 2.07 6.11 -13.49
N ALA A 202 1.75 4.81 -13.51
CA ALA A 202 0.39 4.33 -13.22
C ALA A 202 -0.02 4.57 -11.76
N VAL A 203 0.91 4.36 -10.81
CA VAL A 203 0.69 4.59 -9.37
C VAL A 203 0.53 6.08 -9.09
N GLU A 204 1.41 6.93 -9.63
CA GLU A 204 1.33 8.38 -9.46
C GLU A 204 0.04 8.94 -10.04
N HIS A 205 -0.34 8.52 -11.25
CA HIS A 205 -1.60 8.92 -11.86
C HIS A 205 -2.81 8.51 -11.00
N TRP A 206 -2.78 7.30 -10.44
CA TRP A 206 -3.83 6.81 -9.55
C TRP A 206 -3.95 7.62 -8.27
N SER A 207 -2.83 7.99 -7.66
CA SER A 207 -2.79 8.77 -6.42
C SER A 207 -3.14 10.25 -6.60
N ASN A 208 -3.25 10.73 -7.85
CA ASN A 208 -3.56 12.13 -8.13
C ASN A 208 -5.07 12.40 -7.97
N PRO A 209 -5.50 13.19 -6.95
CA PRO A 209 -6.91 13.43 -6.68
C PRO A 209 -7.64 14.20 -7.79
N VAL A 210 -6.92 14.92 -8.65
CA VAL A 210 -7.49 15.65 -9.78
C VAL A 210 -7.91 14.70 -10.91
N ALA A 211 -7.15 13.63 -11.14
CA ALA A 211 -7.48 12.63 -12.16
C ALA A 211 -8.73 11.81 -11.78
N THR A 212 -8.91 11.53 -10.50
CA THR A 212 -10.04 10.73 -9.98
C THR A 212 -11.37 11.48 -10.08
N ARG A 213 -11.38 12.81 -9.95
CA ARG A 213 -12.61 13.63 -10.06
C ARG A 213 -13.20 13.68 -11.48
N LYS A 214 -12.41 13.48 -12.53
CA LYS A 214 -12.90 13.51 -13.92
C LYS A 214 -13.76 12.29 -14.29
N HIS A 215 -13.76 11.24 -13.49
CA HIS A 215 -14.51 10.01 -13.75
C HIS A 215 -15.77 9.84 -12.88
N SER A 216 -15.99 10.70 -11.89
CA SER A 216 -17.23 10.75 -11.14
C SER A 216 -18.24 11.64 -11.89
N VAL A 217 -18.93 11.06 -12.87
CA VAL A 217 -20.19 11.64 -13.39
C VAL A 217 -21.18 11.56 -12.23
N PRO A 218 -21.70 12.69 -11.72
CA PRO A 218 -22.72 12.64 -10.67
C PRO A 218 -23.94 11.90 -11.24
N PRO A 219 -24.58 11.00 -10.48
CA PRO A 219 -25.82 10.40 -10.91
C PRO A 219 -26.81 11.53 -11.21
N ALA A 220 -27.40 11.50 -12.41
CA ALA A 220 -28.40 12.46 -12.84
C ALA A 220 -29.49 12.54 -11.76
N ARG A 221 -29.60 13.69 -11.12
CA ARG A 221 -30.72 14.00 -10.21
C ARG A 221 -32.01 13.82 -11.01
N VAL A 222 -32.70 12.75 -10.73
CA VAL A 222 -34.11 12.61 -11.13
C VAL A 222 -34.85 13.71 -10.35
N THR A 223 -35.23 14.77 -11.05
CA THR A 223 -36.07 15.84 -10.52
C THR A 223 -37.42 15.23 -10.21
N ALA A 224 -37.64 14.88 -8.95
CA ALA A 224 -38.98 14.54 -8.45
C ALA A 224 -39.84 15.82 -8.51
N ALA A 225 -40.93 15.70 -9.23
CA ALA A 225 -41.92 16.74 -9.46
C ALA A 225 -42.42 17.35 -8.14
N THR A 226 -42.31 18.66 -8.06
CA THR A 226 -42.85 19.52 -7.01
C THR A 226 -44.38 19.35 -6.90
N ARG A 227 -44.83 18.74 -5.82
CA ARG A 227 -46.24 18.93 -5.36
C ARG A 227 -46.25 20.13 -4.45
N THR A 228 -46.83 21.22 -4.95
CA THR A 228 -47.26 22.39 -4.21
C THR A 228 -48.34 22.00 -3.21
N HIS A 229 -48.10 22.16 -1.92
CA HIS A 229 -49.15 22.32 -0.91
C HIS A 229 -49.01 23.68 -0.26
N THR A 230 -49.96 24.52 -0.57
CA THR A 230 -50.31 25.76 0.14
C THR A 230 -50.81 25.42 1.53
N GLY A 231 -50.35 26.14 2.55
CA GLY A 231 -50.94 26.08 3.90
C GLY A 231 -50.21 26.87 4.97
N VAL A 232 -50.53 28.15 5.09
CA VAL A 232 -50.72 29.02 6.30
C VAL A 232 -49.62 29.07 7.38
N PRO A 233 -49.17 30.28 7.77
CA PRO A 233 -48.24 30.52 8.87
C PRO A 233 -48.95 30.78 10.20
N LEU A 234 -48.40 30.28 11.31
CA LEU A 234 -48.71 30.79 12.66
C LEU A 234 -47.56 30.61 13.64
N GLY A 235 -47.14 31.73 14.24
CA GLY A 235 -46.84 31.79 15.65
C GLY A 235 -45.39 31.66 16.06
N ALA A 236 -44.85 32.83 16.45
CA ALA A 236 -43.67 33.02 17.27
C ALA A 236 -43.66 32.19 18.57
N ASP A 237 -42.54 31.72 19.01
CA ASP A 237 -41.90 32.20 20.26
C ASP A 237 -40.60 31.40 20.52
N GLY A 238 -39.64 32.14 20.97
CA GLY A 238 -38.29 31.70 21.21
C GLY A 238 -38.12 30.82 22.45
N ILE A 239 -37.09 30.02 22.41
CA ILE A 239 -36.29 29.66 23.59
C ILE A 239 -34.84 29.45 23.13
N ARG A 240 -33.98 30.35 23.60
CA ARG A 240 -32.53 30.19 23.59
C ARG A 240 -32.19 29.07 24.59
N THR A 241 -31.55 28.01 24.13
CA THR A 241 -30.82 27.13 25.03
C THR A 241 -29.35 27.09 24.59
N ALA A 242 -28.54 27.75 25.40
CA ALA A 242 -27.09 27.67 25.37
C ALA A 242 -26.66 26.26 25.71
N ALA A 243 -26.12 25.54 24.75
CA ALA A 243 -25.45 24.29 25.00
C ALA A 243 -24.06 24.59 25.59
N ALA A 244 -23.93 24.29 26.88
CA ALA A 244 -22.69 24.40 27.63
C ALA A 244 -21.62 23.48 27.05
N LEU A 245 -20.48 24.07 26.70
CA LEU A 245 -19.23 23.36 26.49
C LEU A 245 -18.83 22.60 27.76
N ARG A 246 -19.04 21.32 27.80
CA ARG A 246 -18.35 20.45 28.76
C ARG A 246 -17.00 20.05 28.19
N ARG A 247 -15.96 20.74 28.63
CA ARG A 247 -14.58 20.25 28.55
C ARG A 247 -14.49 19.04 29.48
N SER A 248 -14.43 17.84 28.94
CA SER A 248 -13.98 16.68 29.68
C SER A 248 -12.45 16.65 29.63
N THR A 249 -11.83 17.04 30.73
CA THR A 249 -10.45 16.73 31.02
C THR A 249 -10.37 15.24 31.35
N ALA A 250 -10.10 14.42 30.34
CA ALA A 250 -9.74 13.02 30.54
C ALA A 250 -8.27 12.98 30.95
N ALA A 251 -8.02 12.52 32.18
CA ALA A 251 -6.69 12.18 32.65
C ALA A 251 -6.09 11.04 31.78
N PRO A 252 -4.76 11.04 31.55
CA PRO A 252 -4.13 9.96 30.80
C PRO A 252 -4.26 8.64 31.60
N SER A 253 -4.97 7.68 31.03
CA SER A 253 -5.07 6.34 31.61
C SER A 253 -3.71 5.64 31.50
N ALA A 254 -3.17 5.28 32.66
CA ALA A 254 -1.96 4.46 32.82
C ALA A 254 -2.24 3.00 32.40
N LEU A 255 -2.35 2.74 31.08
CA LEU A 255 -2.62 1.40 30.54
C LEU A 255 -1.38 0.67 30.04
N PHE A 256 -0.17 1.21 30.30
CA PHE A 256 1.09 0.57 29.91
C PHE A 256 2.11 0.57 31.05
N SER A 257 1.68 0.18 32.26
CA SER A 257 2.62 -0.21 33.30
C SER A 257 2.92 -1.70 33.13
N HIS A 258 3.93 -2.03 32.34
CA HIS A 258 4.52 -3.36 32.37
C HIS A 258 5.27 -3.51 33.70
N ALA A 259 4.68 -4.23 34.64
CA ALA A 259 5.42 -4.77 35.76
C ALA A 259 6.54 -5.69 35.19
N PRO A 260 7.79 -5.59 35.65
CA PRO A 260 8.85 -6.47 35.18
C PRO A 260 8.50 -7.92 35.54
N GLN A 261 8.36 -8.75 34.52
CA GLN A 261 8.17 -10.20 34.73
C GLN A 261 9.43 -10.76 35.38
N PRO A 262 9.33 -11.56 36.45
CA PRO A 262 10.48 -12.25 37.03
C PRO A 262 11.04 -13.23 35.99
N GLN A 263 12.34 -13.05 35.68
CA GLN A 263 13.05 -13.97 34.80
C GLN A 263 13.05 -15.37 35.40
N PRO A 264 12.77 -16.41 34.60
CA PRO A 264 12.87 -17.81 35.06
C PRO A 264 14.32 -18.10 35.47
N ARG A 265 14.53 -18.49 36.73
CA ARG A 265 15.80 -18.96 37.21
C ARG A 265 16.12 -20.30 36.54
N VAL A 266 17.15 -20.33 35.71
CA VAL A 266 17.69 -21.55 35.12
C VAL A 266 18.30 -22.36 36.28
N PRO A 267 17.92 -23.65 36.48
CA PRO A 267 18.54 -24.47 37.53
C PRO A 267 20.03 -24.66 37.26
N ALA A 268 20.85 -24.53 38.28
CA ALA A 268 22.32 -24.59 38.24
C ALA A 268 22.91 -25.97 37.80
N ALA A 269 22.07 -26.94 37.49
CA ALA A 269 22.49 -28.28 37.11
C ALA A 269 22.96 -28.44 35.63
N VAL A 270 22.75 -27.40 34.78
CA VAL A 270 23.10 -27.50 33.35
C VAL A 270 24.52 -26.98 33.06
N THR A 271 25.19 -26.32 34.00
CA THR A 271 26.54 -25.73 33.80
C THR A 271 27.68 -26.69 34.11
N ALA A 272 27.41 -27.87 34.67
CA ALA A 272 28.45 -28.81 35.11
C ALA A 272 28.91 -29.83 34.03
N LEU A 273 28.26 -29.92 32.87
CA LEU A 273 28.56 -30.94 31.86
C LEU A 273 29.42 -30.43 30.68
N SER A 274 29.84 -29.16 30.67
CA SER A 274 30.65 -28.58 29.56
C SER A 274 32.16 -28.53 29.86
N ALA A 275 32.64 -28.99 31.01
CA ALA A 275 34.06 -28.86 31.41
C ALA A 275 34.86 -30.16 31.30
N ALA A 276 34.28 -31.30 30.87
CA ALA A 276 34.95 -32.60 30.91
C ALA A 276 35.41 -33.17 29.53
N SER A 277 35.49 -32.36 28.48
CA SER A 277 35.93 -32.83 27.14
C SER A 277 37.03 -31.99 26.52
N ARG A 278 38.09 -31.69 27.29
CA ARG A 278 39.39 -31.28 26.71
C ARG A 278 40.50 -31.95 27.51
N GLY A 279 40.90 -33.14 27.06
CA GLY A 279 42.03 -33.84 27.60
C GLY A 279 42.21 -35.21 26.97
N ARG A 280 42.73 -35.24 25.71
CA ARG A 280 43.71 -36.16 25.14
C ARG A 280 43.99 -35.82 23.70
#